data_fb56a168a0b4095b01c9bee6a77d34e1
#
_entry.id   fb56a168a0b4095b01c9bee6a77d34e1
#
_cell.length_a   1.000
_cell.length_b   1.000
_cell.length_c   1.000
_cell.angle_alpha   90.00
_cell.angle_beta   90.00
_cell.angle_gamma   90.00
#
_symmetry.space_group_name_H-M   'P 1'
#
loop_
_entity.id
_entity.type
_entity.pdbx_description
1 polymer ?
#
loop_
_entity_poly.entity_id
_entity_poly.type
_entity_poly.pdbx_seq_one_letter_code
_entity_poly.pdbx_strand_id
1 'polypeptide(L)'
;MPTPQMRQAMAEALVGDDVYQDDPTVKKLEELAAQVTGHPAGLFVASGTMGNQLAIMTHTQRGDEVITGANYHIVAHEVGAAAVLSNVSIRMIHHENDYIYPEDIRKAVRSLDIHNPRTSLLSLENALSNGTVMPLDLMLENIDTAHSMGLKVHLDGARVFNAATALNCDVKSLTEPFDSVMFCLSKGLCSPVGSMLVGSKDFIERARKNRKLLGGGMRQAGILAAAGLISIEDMTKRLDEDHANAQKLAGLLKEIESVDVFDQLRDINMVYFKLKVKSPELLVDYALTKNCKINPPSQGVFRVVTHHDISSEDVDSFVKIVKSFVKENPSAD
;
A
#
# COMPACT_ATOMS: atom_id res chain seq x y z
N MET A 1 -7.79 -10.27 9.32
CA MET A 1 -9.27 -10.04 9.47
C MET A 1 -9.50 -9.01 10.56
N PRO A 2 -10.71 -8.36 10.63
CA PRO A 2 -10.98 -7.44 11.74
C PRO A 2 -10.95 -8.19 13.08
N THR A 3 -10.24 -7.61 14.05
CA THR A 3 -10.09 -8.20 15.37
C THR A 3 -11.43 -8.25 16.13
N PRO A 4 -11.57 -9.06 17.19
CA PRO A 4 -12.77 -9.04 18.03
C PRO A 4 -13.08 -7.63 18.57
N GLN A 5 -12.04 -6.87 18.98
CA GLN A 5 -12.18 -5.51 19.45
C GLN A 5 -12.72 -4.56 18.36
N MET A 6 -12.23 -4.68 17.12
CA MET A 6 -12.77 -3.92 15.98
C MET A 6 -14.23 -4.22 15.75
N ARG A 7 -14.62 -5.51 15.79
CA ARG A 7 -16.03 -5.93 15.60
C ARG A 7 -16.96 -5.35 16.66
N GLN A 8 -16.51 -5.32 17.90
CA GLN A 8 -17.26 -4.70 18.99
C GLN A 8 -17.38 -3.19 18.79
N ALA A 9 -16.26 -2.50 18.51
CA ALA A 9 -16.26 -1.07 18.26
C ALA A 9 -17.17 -0.67 17.08
N MET A 10 -17.20 -1.48 16.02
CA MET A 10 -18.12 -1.28 14.89
C MET A 10 -19.59 -1.41 15.31
N ALA A 11 -19.93 -2.37 16.19
CA ALA A 11 -21.30 -2.57 16.66
C ALA A 11 -21.78 -1.45 17.59
N GLU A 12 -20.86 -0.81 18.31
CA GLU A 12 -21.14 0.24 19.30
C GLU A 12 -20.85 1.66 18.78
N ALA A 13 -20.46 1.80 17.50
CA ALA A 13 -20.03 3.07 16.92
C ALA A 13 -21.12 4.14 16.99
N LEU A 14 -20.77 5.32 17.48
CA LEU A 14 -21.61 6.51 17.31
C LEU A 14 -21.58 6.95 15.87
N VAL A 15 -22.74 7.13 15.27
CA VAL A 15 -22.85 7.47 13.84
C VAL A 15 -23.67 8.74 13.60
N GLY A 16 -23.39 9.37 12.49
CA GLY A 16 -24.13 10.48 11.91
C GLY A 16 -24.06 10.42 10.39
N ASP A 17 -24.49 11.46 9.69
CA ASP A 17 -24.44 11.47 8.23
C ASP A 17 -23.12 12.09 7.74
N ASP A 18 -22.17 11.27 7.28
CA ASP A 18 -20.86 11.74 6.78
C ASP A 18 -20.98 12.64 5.53
N VAL A 19 -22.07 12.55 4.77
CA VAL A 19 -22.29 13.47 3.64
C VAL A 19 -22.42 14.92 4.11
N TYR A 20 -23.00 15.12 5.30
CA TYR A 20 -23.12 16.42 5.95
C TYR A 20 -22.00 16.68 6.98
N GLN A 21 -21.04 15.78 7.03
CA GLN A 21 -19.95 15.81 8.01
C GLN A 21 -20.45 15.80 9.46
N ASP A 22 -21.52 15.02 9.73
CA ASP A 22 -22.11 14.89 11.07
C ASP A 22 -21.70 13.61 11.80
N ASP A 23 -21.05 12.64 11.10
CA ASP A 23 -20.59 11.40 11.72
C ASP A 23 -19.39 11.65 12.65
N PRO A 24 -19.55 11.51 13.97
CA PRO A 24 -18.51 11.84 14.94
C PRO A 24 -17.34 10.86 14.88
N THR A 25 -17.60 9.58 14.53
CA THR A 25 -16.56 8.56 14.47
C THR A 25 -15.70 8.72 13.22
N VAL A 26 -16.30 9.09 12.07
CA VAL A 26 -15.55 9.45 10.86
C VAL A 26 -14.68 10.67 11.10
N LYS A 27 -15.23 11.73 11.72
CA LYS A 27 -14.45 12.92 12.07
C LYS A 27 -13.22 12.58 12.92
N LYS A 28 -13.42 11.80 13.99
CA LYS A 28 -12.33 11.37 14.87
C LYS A 28 -11.25 10.60 14.10
N LEU A 29 -11.66 9.71 13.19
CA LEU A 29 -10.72 8.96 12.35
C LEU A 29 -9.94 9.88 11.39
N GLU A 30 -10.63 10.82 10.73
CA GLU A 30 -10.01 11.78 9.81
C GLU A 30 -9.01 12.69 10.55
N GLU A 31 -9.35 13.17 11.74
CA GLU A 31 -8.46 13.96 12.60
C GLU A 31 -7.24 13.15 13.08
N LEU A 32 -7.45 11.91 13.54
CA LEU A 32 -6.37 11.03 13.98
C LEU A 32 -5.41 10.72 12.82
N ALA A 33 -5.93 10.39 11.64
CA ALA A 33 -5.12 10.12 10.46
C ALA A 33 -4.26 11.32 10.06
N ALA A 34 -4.85 12.51 10.08
CA ALA A 34 -4.13 13.76 9.82
C ALA A 34 -3.02 14.00 10.84
N GLN A 35 -3.32 13.81 12.13
CA GLN A 35 -2.36 14.02 13.22
C GLN A 35 -1.15 13.08 13.12
N VAL A 36 -1.37 11.78 12.94
CA VAL A 36 -0.27 10.79 12.92
C VAL A 36 0.62 10.91 11.69
N THR A 37 0.08 11.46 10.59
CA THR A 37 0.83 11.68 9.35
C THR A 37 1.40 13.09 9.20
N GLY A 38 1.14 13.99 10.15
CA GLY A 38 1.62 15.37 10.10
C GLY A 38 0.89 16.29 9.10
N HIS A 39 -0.31 15.89 8.66
CA HIS A 39 -1.09 16.66 7.70
C HIS A 39 -2.21 17.49 8.36
N PRO A 40 -2.66 18.60 7.72
CA PRO A 40 -3.72 19.45 8.27
C PRO A 40 -5.13 18.86 8.24
N ALA A 41 -5.40 17.85 7.37
CA ALA A 41 -6.71 17.25 7.22
C ALA A 41 -6.64 15.82 6.64
N GLY A 42 -7.69 15.04 6.89
CA GLY A 42 -7.87 13.69 6.38
C GLY A 42 -9.24 13.47 5.74
N LEU A 43 -9.35 12.41 4.94
CA LEU A 43 -10.56 11.95 4.28
C LEU A 43 -10.63 10.43 4.32
N PHE A 44 -11.69 9.88 4.90
CA PHE A 44 -11.96 8.45 4.86
C PHE A 44 -12.49 8.04 3.49
N VAL A 45 -11.91 7.01 2.90
CA VAL A 45 -12.25 6.50 1.56
C VAL A 45 -12.43 4.98 1.60
N ALA A 46 -13.22 4.44 0.66
CA ALA A 46 -13.57 3.02 0.63
C ALA A 46 -12.39 2.09 0.35
N SER A 47 -11.37 2.54 -0.37
CA SER A 47 -10.21 1.72 -0.78
C SER A 47 -8.99 2.59 -1.06
N GLY A 48 -7.80 1.96 -1.11
CA GLY A 48 -6.57 2.61 -1.53
C GLY A 48 -6.64 3.13 -2.96
N THR A 49 -7.17 2.33 -3.88
CA THR A 49 -7.40 2.75 -5.27
C THR A 49 -8.24 4.04 -5.34
N MET A 50 -9.34 4.12 -4.58
CA MET A 50 -10.12 5.36 -4.52
C MET A 50 -9.26 6.53 -4.01
N GLY A 51 -8.48 6.33 -2.95
CA GLY A 51 -7.61 7.38 -2.40
C GLY A 51 -6.58 7.89 -3.41
N ASN A 52 -5.88 6.98 -4.10
CA ASN A 52 -4.92 7.34 -5.15
C ASN A 52 -5.60 8.09 -6.31
N GLN A 53 -6.74 7.60 -6.78
CA GLN A 53 -7.44 8.25 -7.89
C GLN A 53 -7.99 9.63 -7.49
N LEU A 54 -8.46 9.79 -6.25
CA LEU A 54 -8.84 11.11 -5.72
C LEU A 54 -7.64 12.06 -5.65
N ALA A 55 -6.46 11.56 -5.28
CA ALA A 55 -5.26 12.38 -5.24
C ALA A 55 -4.88 12.85 -6.66
N ILE A 56 -4.86 11.94 -7.64
CA ILE A 56 -4.58 12.29 -9.04
C ILE A 56 -5.60 13.31 -9.54
N MET A 57 -6.91 13.03 -9.40
CA MET A 57 -7.99 13.96 -9.82
C MET A 57 -7.87 15.35 -9.19
N THR A 58 -7.36 15.44 -7.97
CA THR A 58 -7.32 16.69 -7.22
C THR A 58 -6.06 17.50 -7.51
N HIS A 59 -4.92 16.84 -7.80
CA HIS A 59 -3.64 17.48 -8.11
C HIS A 59 -3.48 17.83 -9.60
N THR A 60 -4.23 17.20 -10.49
CA THR A 60 -4.05 17.34 -11.92
C THR A 60 -5.23 18.02 -12.61
N GLN A 61 -5.02 18.41 -13.84
CA GLN A 61 -6.06 18.84 -14.78
C GLN A 61 -6.08 17.89 -15.97
N ARG A 62 -7.20 17.86 -16.67
CA ARG A 62 -7.34 17.08 -17.90
C ARG A 62 -6.21 17.43 -18.88
N GLY A 63 -5.51 16.42 -19.39
CA GLY A 63 -4.39 16.56 -20.31
C GLY A 63 -3.02 16.69 -19.64
N ASP A 64 -2.96 16.74 -18.31
CA ASP A 64 -1.67 16.72 -17.58
C ASP A 64 -0.96 15.37 -17.71
N GLU A 65 0.32 15.37 -17.35
CA GLU A 65 1.15 14.16 -17.25
C GLU A 65 1.57 13.91 -15.79
N VAL A 66 1.49 12.64 -15.37
CA VAL A 66 1.91 12.16 -14.04
C VAL A 66 3.13 11.27 -14.19
N ILE A 67 4.21 11.57 -13.46
CA ILE A 67 5.41 10.74 -13.39
C ILE A 67 5.22 9.71 -12.27
N THR A 68 5.57 8.42 -12.53
CA THR A 68 5.52 7.34 -11.54
C THR A 68 6.39 6.16 -11.95
N GLY A 69 6.62 5.21 -11.03
CA GLY A 69 7.32 3.95 -11.34
C GLY A 69 6.45 3.02 -12.19
N ALA A 70 7.08 2.30 -13.11
CA ALA A 70 6.38 1.41 -14.07
C ALA A 70 5.61 0.28 -13.38
N ASN A 71 6.13 -0.23 -12.26
CA ASN A 71 5.54 -1.33 -11.50
C ASN A 71 4.74 -0.85 -10.26
N TYR A 72 4.52 0.47 -10.11
CA TYR A 72 3.75 1.01 -8.99
C TYR A 72 2.26 0.68 -9.14
N HIS A 73 1.57 0.60 -8.02
CA HIS A 73 0.19 0.13 -7.93
C HIS A 73 -0.76 0.90 -8.85
N ILE A 74 -0.62 2.22 -8.96
CA ILE A 74 -1.46 3.08 -9.82
C ILE A 74 -1.36 2.74 -11.30
N VAL A 75 -0.24 2.12 -11.74
CA VAL A 75 -0.02 1.64 -13.11
C VAL A 75 -0.48 0.20 -13.25
N ALA A 76 0.01 -0.69 -12.37
CA ALA A 76 -0.09 -2.13 -12.55
C ALA A 76 -1.44 -2.71 -12.09
N HIS A 77 -2.14 -2.06 -11.13
CA HIS A 77 -3.26 -2.68 -10.43
C HIS A 77 -4.53 -1.81 -10.31
N GLU A 78 -4.58 -0.62 -10.93
CA GLU A 78 -5.74 0.28 -10.85
C GLU A 78 -6.51 0.41 -12.19
N VAL A 79 -6.41 -0.59 -13.04
CA VAL A 79 -7.29 -0.77 -14.23
C VAL A 79 -7.24 0.43 -15.19
N GLY A 80 -6.13 1.17 -15.26
CA GLY A 80 -6.01 2.38 -16.08
C GLY A 80 -6.84 3.56 -15.57
N ALA A 81 -7.23 3.56 -14.29
CA ALA A 81 -8.15 4.53 -13.72
C ALA A 81 -7.68 5.99 -13.85
N ALA A 82 -6.37 6.25 -13.78
CA ALA A 82 -5.83 7.59 -13.97
C ALA A 82 -6.19 8.21 -15.33
N ALA A 83 -6.13 7.42 -16.39
CA ALA A 83 -6.54 7.86 -17.73
C ALA A 83 -8.05 8.01 -17.83
N VAL A 84 -8.82 7.10 -17.24
CA VAL A 84 -10.30 7.08 -17.33
C VAL A 84 -10.94 8.19 -16.51
N LEU A 85 -10.47 8.40 -15.28
CA LEU A 85 -11.10 9.33 -14.34
C LEU A 85 -10.52 10.74 -14.41
N SER A 86 -9.19 10.86 -14.55
CA SER A 86 -8.50 12.16 -14.54
C SER A 86 -8.14 12.66 -15.93
N ASN A 87 -8.24 11.82 -16.96
CA ASN A 87 -7.80 12.12 -18.34
C ASN A 87 -6.34 12.59 -18.41
N VAL A 88 -5.47 11.99 -17.60
CA VAL A 88 -4.03 12.27 -17.59
C VAL A 88 -3.26 11.19 -18.34
N SER A 89 -2.07 11.55 -18.83
CA SER A 89 -1.09 10.58 -19.32
C SER A 89 -0.17 10.15 -18.17
N ILE A 90 0.30 8.90 -18.23
CA ILE A 90 1.27 8.38 -17.27
C ILE A 90 2.63 8.29 -17.92
N ARG A 91 3.63 8.89 -17.28
CA ARG A 91 5.03 8.77 -17.66
C ARG A 91 5.74 7.82 -16.70
N MET A 92 5.96 6.61 -17.18
CA MET A 92 6.56 5.53 -16.40
C MET A 92 8.08 5.61 -16.38
N ILE A 93 8.66 5.46 -15.17
CA ILE A 93 10.10 5.30 -14.97
C ILE A 93 10.37 3.82 -14.68
N HIS A 94 11.40 3.27 -15.32
CA HIS A 94 11.81 1.88 -15.21
C HIS A 94 13.19 1.79 -14.55
N HIS A 95 13.28 1.09 -13.42
CA HIS A 95 14.52 0.72 -12.76
C HIS A 95 14.44 -0.73 -12.27
N GLU A 96 15.59 -1.40 -12.16
CA GLU A 96 15.67 -2.80 -11.69
C GLU A 96 15.16 -2.98 -10.26
N ASN A 97 15.36 -1.97 -9.41
CA ASN A 97 14.90 -1.98 -8.01
C ASN A 97 13.55 -1.28 -7.80
N ASP A 98 12.89 -0.85 -8.89
CA ASP A 98 11.63 -0.09 -8.87
C ASP A 98 11.71 1.28 -8.15
N TYR A 99 12.90 1.77 -7.79
CA TYR A 99 13.04 3.10 -7.20
C TYR A 99 13.05 4.17 -8.28
N ILE A 100 12.61 5.37 -7.92
CA ILE A 100 12.75 6.58 -8.71
C ILE A 100 13.90 7.39 -8.12
N TYR A 101 14.72 7.98 -8.96
CA TYR A 101 15.87 8.81 -8.56
C TYR A 101 15.68 10.26 -9.03
N PRO A 102 16.31 11.24 -8.38
CA PRO A 102 16.20 12.67 -8.74
C PRO A 102 16.48 12.98 -10.21
N GLU A 103 17.48 12.31 -10.78
CA GLU A 103 17.81 12.49 -12.20
C GLU A 103 16.73 11.97 -13.16
N ASP A 104 15.98 10.94 -12.77
CA ASP A 104 14.87 10.44 -13.57
C ASP A 104 13.73 11.46 -13.61
N ILE A 105 13.45 12.08 -12.45
CA ILE A 105 12.44 13.15 -12.36
C ILE A 105 12.85 14.32 -13.26
N ARG A 106 14.12 14.78 -13.17
CA ARG A 106 14.61 15.87 -14.01
C ARG A 106 14.51 15.57 -15.51
N LYS A 107 14.79 14.33 -15.92
CA LYS A 107 14.68 13.89 -17.33
C LYS A 107 13.23 13.70 -17.77
N ALA A 108 12.33 13.35 -16.84
CA ALA A 108 10.94 13.08 -17.15
C ALA A 108 10.08 14.34 -17.24
N VAL A 109 10.39 15.39 -16.48
CA VAL A 109 9.64 16.66 -16.54
C VAL A 109 9.80 17.29 -17.91
N ARG A 110 8.67 17.61 -18.55
CA ARG A 110 8.68 18.22 -19.88
C ARG A 110 8.85 19.72 -19.81
N SER A 111 9.51 20.27 -20.82
CA SER A 111 9.55 21.72 -21.02
C SER A 111 8.15 22.27 -21.34
N LEU A 112 7.90 23.50 -20.93
CA LEU A 112 6.68 24.23 -21.29
C LEU A 112 6.76 24.59 -22.81
N ASP A 113 6.19 23.73 -23.62
CA ASP A 113 6.13 23.83 -25.07
C ASP A 113 4.75 23.42 -25.56
N ILE A 114 4.30 24.00 -26.70
CA ILE A 114 2.97 23.71 -27.27
C ILE A 114 2.77 22.23 -27.63
N HIS A 115 3.83 21.45 -27.78
CA HIS A 115 3.82 20.05 -28.15
C HIS A 115 3.80 19.12 -26.93
N ASN A 116 4.00 19.64 -25.72
CA ASN A 116 4.15 18.85 -24.51
C ASN A 116 2.93 18.99 -23.58
N PRO A 117 2.46 17.89 -22.97
CA PRO A 117 1.57 18.01 -21.82
C PRO A 117 2.31 18.66 -20.65
N ARG A 118 1.57 19.33 -19.78
CA ARG A 118 2.12 19.81 -18.52
C ARG A 118 2.39 18.64 -17.58
N THR A 119 3.64 18.40 -17.18
CA THR A 119 3.97 17.51 -16.08
C THR A 119 3.58 18.21 -14.77
N SER A 120 2.68 17.61 -13.97
CA SER A 120 2.11 18.29 -12.80
C SER A 120 2.21 17.52 -11.49
N LEU A 121 2.42 16.20 -11.55
CA LEU A 121 2.42 15.33 -10.38
C LEU A 121 3.54 14.29 -10.48
N LEU A 122 4.26 14.11 -9.38
CA LEU A 122 5.05 12.91 -9.10
C LEU A 122 4.26 12.04 -8.13
N SER A 123 3.99 10.78 -8.50
CA SER A 123 3.39 9.79 -7.62
C SER A 123 4.44 8.76 -7.22
N LEU A 124 4.78 8.71 -5.94
CA LEU A 124 5.68 7.73 -5.34
C LEU A 124 4.88 6.63 -4.63
N GLU A 125 5.53 5.49 -4.37
CA GLU A 125 4.98 4.40 -3.58
C GLU A 125 6.00 3.98 -2.51
N ASN A 126 5.56 3.80 -1.25
CA ASN A 126 6.38 3.21 -0.16
C ASN A 126 5.50 2.67 1.01
N ALA A 127 5.68 1.42 1.50
CA ALA A 127 6.53 0.39 0.90
C ALA A 127 5.98 -0.03 -0.46
N LEU A 128 6.88 -0.39 -1.38
CA LEU A 128 6.54 -0.81 -2.74
C LEU A 128 5.71 -2.11 -2.75
N SER A 129 4.95 -2.31 -3.81
CA SER A 129 4.10 -3.50 -3.99
C SER A 129 4.88 -4.81 -4.02
N ASN A 130 6.18 -4.76 -4.35
CA ASN A 130 7.10 -5.89 -4.32
C ASN A 130 7.69 -6.18 -2.92
N GLY A 131 7.37 -5.38 -1.90
CA GLY A 131 7.82 -5.57 -0.51
C GLY A 131 9.12 -4.86 -0.14
N THR A 132 9.72 -4.10 -1.06
CA THR A 132 10.90 -3.28 -0.77
C THR A 132 10.52 -1.91 -0.20
N VAL A 133 11.43 -1.30 0.52
CA VAL A 133 11.26 0.01 1.14
C VAL A 133 12.27 0.99 0.57
N MET A 134 11.79 2.05 -0.06
CA MET A 134 12.65 3.13 -0.53
C MET A 134 13.28 3.84 0.67
N PRO A 135 14.61 4.06 0.70
CA PRO A 135 15.28 4.79 1.77
C PRO A 135 14.71 6.20 1.96
N LEU A 136 14.64 6.64 3.22
CA LEU A 136 14.07 7.96 3.56
C LEU A 136 14.79 9.11 2.84
N ASP A 137 16.14 9.08 2.82
CA ASP A 137 16.93 10.13 2.18
C ASP A 137 16.61 10.25 0.69
N LEU A 138 16.49 9.11 -0.01
CA LEU A 138 16.10 9.09 -1.43
C LEU A 138 14.67 9.63 -1.64
N MET A 139 13.73 9.31 -0.74
CA MET A 139 12.38 9.89 -0.80
C MET A 139 12.41 11.41 -0.68
N LEU A 140 13.15 11.94 0.28
CA LEU A 140 13.28 13.38 0.51
C LEU A 140 13.94 14.07 -0.69
N GLU A 141 15.01 13.52 -1.24
CA GLU A 141 15.66 14.05 -2.45
C GLU A 141 14.72 14.08 -3.66
N ASN A 142 13.88 13.07 -3.82
CA ASN A 142 12.87 13.02 -4.88
C ASN A 142 11.79 14.09 -4.69
N ILE A 143 11.31 14.30 -3.46
CA ILE A 143 10.32 15.33 -3.13
C ILE A 143 10.89 16.73 -3.41
N ASP A 144 12.09 17.03 -2.90
CA ASP A 144 12.75 18.32 -3.11
C ASP A 144 12.98 18.59 -4.60
N THR A 145 13.40 17.56 -5.35
CA THR A 145 13.58 17.67 -6.80
C THR A 145 12.26 17.99 -7.49
N ALA A 146 11.19 17.26 -7.18
CA ALA A 146 9.87 17.48 -7.77
C ALA A 146 9.32 18.89 -7.45
N HIS A 147 9.40 19.29 -6.19
CA HIS A 147 8.96 20.62 -5.75
C HIS A 147 9.77 21.74 -6.42
N SER A 148 11.10 21.59 -6.57
CA SER A 148 11.96 22.56 -7.27
C SER A 148 11.58 22.75 -8.74
N MET A 149 10.93 21.74 -9.33
CA MET A 149 10.42 21.75 -10.71
C MET A 149 8.93 22.12 -10.81
N GLY A 150 8.29 22.47 -9.69
CA GLY A 150 6.89 22.91 -9.64
C GLY A 150 5.87 21.80 -9.67
N LEU A 151 6.26 20.54 -9.45
CA LEU A 151 5.35 19.41 -9.36
C LEU A 151 4.75 19.31 -7.96
N LYS A 152 3.54 18.76 -7.88
CA LYS A 152 3.00 18.19 -6.65
C LYS A 152 3.53 16.78 -6.43
N VAL A 153 3.56 16.33 -5.16
CA VAL A 153 4.04 14.98 -4.84
C VAL A 153 2.98 14.24 -4.01
N HIS A 154 2.55 13.07 -4.52
CA HIS A 154 1.63 12.16 -3.85
C HIS A 154 2.35 10.87 -3.45
N LEU A 155 2.06 10.36 -2.24
CA LEU A 155 2.53 9.07 -1.78
C LEU A 155 1.39 8.05 -1.79
N ASP A 156 1.52 7.00 -2.61
CA ASP A 156 0.84 5.74 -2.31
C ASP A 156 1.57 5.07 -1.13
N GLY A 157 1.05 5.34 0.03
CA GLY A 157 1.52 4.80 1.31
C GLY A 157 0.69 3.62 1.78
N ALA A 158 0.17 2.78 0.87
CA ALA A 158 -0.72 1.67 1.23
C ALA A 158 -0.20 0.79 2.37
N ARG A 159 1.14 0.76 2.55
CA ARG A 159 1.85 0.09 3.66
C ARG A 159 2.89 1.01 4.32
N VAL A 160 2.61 2.30 4.41
CA VAL A 160 3.56 3.28 4.95
C VAL A 160 3.96 2.99 6.40
N PHE A 161 3.06 2.44 7.23
CA PHE A 161 3.41 2.02 8.60
C PHE A 161 4.37 0.83 8.61
N ASN A 162 4.27 -0.10 7.65
CA ASN A 162 5.28 -1.14 7.47
C ASN A 162 6.62 -0.53 7.03
N ALA A 163 6.62 0.45 6.13
CA ALA A 163 7.85 1.15 5.73
C ALA A 163 8.49 1.87 6.92
N ALA A 164 7.70 2.58 7.74
CA ALA A 164 8.18 3.24 8.95
C ALA A 164 8.81 2.25 9.95
N THR A 165 8.16 1.08 10.16
CA THR A 165 8.69 -0.01 10.98
C THR A 165 10.02 -0.52 10.43
N ALA A 166 10.11 -0.78 9.12
CA ALA A 166 11.34 -1.27 8.48
C ALA A 166 12.49 -0.27 8.54
N LEU A 167 12.20 1.02 8.40
CA LEU A 167 13.17 2.12 8.49
C LEU A 167 13.47 2.54 9.93
N ASN A 168 12.76 1.96 10.92
CA ASN A 168 12.86 2.34 12.32
C ASN A 168 12.72 3.86 12.55
N CYS A 169 11.72 4.47 11.92
CA CYS A 169 11.44 5.90 12.01
C CYS A 169 9.96 6.18 12.32
N ASP A 170 9.66 7.39 12.74
CA ASP A 170 8.28 7.85 12.88
C ASP A 170 7.62 7.94 11.50
N VAL A 171 6.39 7.44 11.36
CA VAL A 171 5.63 7.52 10.11
C VAL A 171 5.47 8.97 9.62
N LYS A 172 5.40 9.93 10.52
CA LYS A 172 5.34 11.35 10.21
C LYS A 172 6.54 11.82 9.39
N SER A 173 7.74 11.29 9.65
CA SER A 173 8.94 11.61 8.88
C SER A 173 8.84 11.16 7.41
N LEU A 174 8.06 10.09 7.15
CA LEU A 174 7.81 9.57 5.82
C LEU A 174 6.67 10.28 5.09
N THR A 175 5.77 10.95 5.81
CA THR A 175 4.50 11.41 5.23
C THR A 175 4.38 12.93 5.17
N GLU A 176 4.83 13.65 6.18
CA GLU A 176 4.71 15.12 6.30
C GLU A 176 5.28 15.89 5.08
N PRO A 177 6.39 15.47 4.43
CA PRO A 177 6.94 16.20 3.28
C PRO A 177 6.09 16.15 2.00
N PHE A 178 5.11 15.25 1.91
CA PHE A 178 4.25 15.09 0.73
C PHE A 178 3.09 16.09 0.69
N ASP A 179 2.65 16.48 -0.51
CA ASP A 179 1.43 17.27 -0.69
C ASP A 179 0.16 16.47 -0.35
N SER A 180 0.20 15.15 -0.55
CA SER A 180 -0.85 14.23 -0.12
C SER A 180 -0.32 12.81 0.05
N VAL A 181 -0.95 12.06 0.96
CA VAL A 181 -0.63 10.65 1.23
C VAL A 181 -1.91 9.85 1.29
N MET A 182 -1.96 8.70 0.63
CA MET A 182 -2.96 7.66 0.86
C MET A 182 -2.35 6.52 1.66
N PHE A 183 -3.07 5.99 2.67
CA PHE A 183 -2.67 4.75 3.34
C PHE A 183 -3.86 3.84 3.62
N CYS A 184 -3.61 2.51 3.59
CA CYS A 184 -4.66 1.51 3.79
C CYS A 184 -4.84 1.15 5.26
N LEU A 185 -6.10 1.12 5.70
CA LEU A 185 -6.52 0.53 6.98
C LEU A 185 -6.76 -0.99 6.85
N SER A 186 -7.13 -1.45 5.64
CA SER A 186 -7.62 -2.80 5.36
C SER A 186 -6.53 -3.82 4.98
N LYS A 187 -5.25 -3.51 5.20
CA LYS A 187 -4.12 -4.43 5.00
C LYS A 187 -3.57 -4.92 6.34
N GLY A 188 -2.30 -4.73 6.64
CA GLY A 188 -1.69 -5.12 7.93
C GLY A 188 -2.37 -4.51 9.16
N LEU A 189 -3.10 -3.41 9.00
CA LEU A 189 -3.83 -2.75 10.07
C LEU A 189 -5.23 -3.35 10.37
N CYS A 190 -5.61 -4.42 9.69
CA CYS A 190 -6.76 -5.29 9.99
C CYS A 190 -8.16 -4.72 9.86
N SER A 191 -8.39 -3.46 9.51
CA SER A 191 -9.75 -2.97 9.23
C SER A 191 -10.42 -3.79 8.14
N PRO A 192 -11.75 -4.03 8.21
CA PRO A 192 -12.47 -4.80 7.20
C PRO A 192 -12.50 -4.10 5.83
N VAL A 193 -12.40 -2.77 5.82
CA VAL A 193 -12.48 -1.93 4.63
C VAL A 193 -11.85 -0.56 4.92
N GLY A 194 -11.43 0.14 3.87
CA GLY A 194 -11.12 1.54 3.91
C GLY A 194 -9.64 1.88 3.90
N SER A 195 -9.42 3.13 3.59
CA SER A 195 -8.12 3.82 3.54
C SER A 195 -8.31 5.27 3.93
N MET A 196 -7.21 5.94 4.21
CA MET A 196 -7.20 7.38 4.48
C MET A 196 -6.47 8.10 3.35
N LEU A 197 -6.97 9.27 2.99
CA LEU A 197 -6.27 10.25 2.17
C LEU A 197 -6.03 11.49 3.02
N VAL A 198 -4.79 11.94 3.14
CA VAL A 198 -4.42 13.10 3.95
C VAL A 198 -3.71 14.15 3.11
N GLY A 199 -3.76 15.41 3.54
CA GLY A 199 -3.16 16.54 2.84
C GLY A 199 -3.58 17.88 3.42
N SER A 200 -3.39 18.98 2.66
CA SER A 200 -3.87 20.29 3.07
C SER A 200 -5.40 20.35 3.14
N LYS A 201 -5.95 21.28 3.92
CA LYS A 201 -7.42 21.47 4.03
C LYS A 201 -8.08 21.71 2.68
N ASP A 202 -7.54 22.60 1.86
CA ASP A 202 -8.05 22.88 0.51
C ASP A 202 -8.02 21.64 -0.39
N PHE A 203 -6.92 20.89 -0.35
CA PHE A 203 -6.83 19.61 -1.08
C PHE A 203 -7.92 18.64 -0.65
N ILE A 204 -8.12 18.44 0.65
CA ILE A 204 -9.11 17.49 1.19
C ILE A 204 -10.54 17.92 0.88
N GLU A 205 -10.86 19.23 0.91
CA GLU A 205 -12.18 19.73 0.50
C GLU A 205 -12.47 19.40 -0.97
N ARG A 206 -11.52 19.59 -1.86
CA ARG A 206 -11.64 19.22 -3.28
C ARG A 206 -11.72 17.71 -3.47
N ALA A 207 -10.89 16.94 -2.76
CA ALA A 207 -10.92 15.48 -2.79
C ALA A 207 -12.27 14.93 -2.29
N ARG A 208 -12.90 15.55 -1.27
CA ARG A 208 -14.22 15.18 -0.77
C ARG A 208 -15.31 15.34 -1.85
N LYS A 209 -15.23 16.39 -2.66
CA LYS A 209 -16.13 16.57 -3.81
C LYS A 209 -15.92 15.49 -4.87
N ASN A 210 -14.65 15.17 -5.17
CA ASN A 210 -14.31 14.10 -6.09
C ASN A 210 -14.76 12.73 -5.54
N ARG A 211 -14.64 12.47 -4.23
CA ARG A 211 -15.18 11.27 -3.56
C ARG A 211 -16.69 11.15 -3.81
N LYS A 212 -17.42 12.25 -3.68
CA LYS A 212 -18.88 12.27 -3.96
C LYS A 212 -19.17 11.96 -5.42
N LEU A 213 -18.41 12.53 -6.35
CA LEU A 213 -18.53 12.29 -7.79
C LEU A 213 -18.34 10.80 -8.14
N LEU A 214 -17.38 10.13 -7.51
CA LEU A 214 -17.10 8.69 -7.70
C LEU A 214 -18.08 7.76 -6.95
N GLY A 215 -19.11 8.29 -6.30
CA GLY A 215 -20.07 7.48 -5.53
C GLY A 215 -19.56 7.04 -4.16
N GLY A 216 -18.42 7.55 -3.69
CA GLY A 216 -17.81 7.19 -2.40
C GLY A 216 -18.33 7.98 -1.18
N GLY A 217 -19.38 8.78 -1.35
CA GLY A 217 -20.05 9.48 -0.24
C GLY A 217 -20.98 8.54 0.52
N MET A 218 -20.48 7.91 1.57
CA MET A 218 -21.26 7.05 2.46
C MET A 218 -22.05 7.87 3.49
N ARG A 219 -23.05 7.27 4.12
CA ARG A 219 -23.88 7.92 5.14
C ARG A 219 -23.34 7.64 6.54
N GLN A 220 -23.80 6.63 7.23
CA GLN A 220 -23.40 6.26 8.59
C GLN A 220 -22.09 5.44 8.58
N ALA A 221 -21.03 6.02 8.02
CA ALA A 221 -19.74 5.35 7.84
C ALA A 221 -18.95 5.18 9.13
N GLY A 222 -19.39 5.77 10.24
CA GLY A 222 -18.79 5.60 11.56
C GLY A 222 -18.69 4.15 12.00
N ILE A 223 -19.58 3.27 11.56
CA ILE A 223 -19.47 1.83 11.76
C ILE A 223 -18.13 1.30 11.23
N LEU A 224 -17.73 1.72 10.05
CA LEU A 224 -16.46 1.31 9.42
C LEU A 224 -15.26 2.05 10.02
N ALA A 225 -15.44 3.35 10.29
CA ALA A 225 -14.42 4.23 10.84
C ALA A 225 -13.97 3.79 12.26
N ALA A 226 -14.86 3.20 13.05
CA ALA A 226 -14.54 2.68 14.38
C ALA A 226 -13.42 1.61 14.34
N ALA A 227 -13.43 0.73 13.35
CA ALA A 227 -12.33 -0.21 13.13
C ALA A 227 -11.04 0.52 12.72
N GLY A 228 -11.16 1.58 11.92
CA GLY A 228 -10.03 2.41 11.49
C GLY A 228 -9.30 3.11 12.63
N LEU A 229 -10.02 3.54 13.67
CA LEU A 229 -9.40 4.10 14.89
C LEU A 229 -8.47 3.07 15.55
N ILE A 230 -8.95 1.86 15.77
CA ILE A 230 -8.14 0.77 16.35
C ILE A 230 -6.97 0.40 15.42
N SER A 231 -7.19 0.45 14.10
CA SER A 231 -6.12 0.24 13.13
C SER A 231 -4.95 1.19 13.34
N ILE A 232 -5.21 2.48 13.54
CA ILE A 232 -4.16 3.49 13.72
C ILE A 232 -3.62 3.46 15.15
N GLU A 233 -4.49 3.36 16.17
CA GLU A 233 -4.08 3.45 17.58
C GLU A 233 -3.32 2.21 18.06
N ASP A 234 -3.69 1.01 17.61
CA ASP A 234 -3.17 -0.25 18.14
C ASP A 234 -2.39 -1.09 17.14
N MET A 235 -2.93 -1.28 15.91
CA MET A 235 -2.33 -2.23 14.97
C MET A 235 -1.02 -1.75 14.36
N THR A 236 -0.79 -0.45 14.32
CA THR A 236 0.50 0.12 13.87
C THR A 236 1.66 -0.27 14.78
N LYS A 237 1.41 -0.52 16.07
CA LYS A 237 2.43 -0.80 17.10
C LYS A 237 2.96 -2.24 17.08
N ARG A 238 2.36 -3.12 16.29
CA ARG A 238 2.71 -4.54 16.26
C ARG A 238 3.20 -5.06 14.91
N LEU A 239 3.46 -4.18 13.97
CA LEU A 239 3.89 -4.59 12.61
C LEU A 239 5.26 -5.26 12.60
N ASP A 240 6.10 -5.02 13.59
CA ASP A 240 7.36 -5.71 13.83
C ASP A 240 7.19 -7.22 14.03
N GLU A 241 6.10 -7.67 14.64
CA GLU A 241 5.77 -9.10 14.76
C GLU A 241 5.52 -9.73 13.39
N ASP A 242 4.79 -9.02 12.51
CA ASP A 242 4.55 -9.47 11.13
C ASP A 242 5.86 -9.55 10.34
N HIS A 243 6.76 -8.56 10.51
CA HIS A 243 8.08 -8.56 9.89
C HIS A 243 8.96 -9.71 10.42
N ALA A 244 8.97 -9.95 11.73
CA ALA A 244 9.71 -11.04 12.33
C ALA A 244 9.24 -12.41 11.82
N ASN A 245 7.92 -12.60 11.67
CA ASN A 245 7.35 -13.82 11.09
C ASN A 245 7.74 -13.98 9.61
N ALA A 246 7.80 -12.91 8.83
CA ALA A 246 8.28 -12.96 7.44
C ALA A 246 9.76 -13.33 7.36
N GLN A 247 10.60 -12.75 8.22
CA GLN A 247 12.02 -13.07 8.30
C GLN A 247 12.26 -14.53 8.71
N LYS A 248 11.54 -15.02 9.73
CA LYS A 248 11.55 -16.43 10.14
C LYS A 248 11.17 -17.35 8.99
N LEU A 249 10.06 -17.03 8.30
CA LEU A 249 9.58 -17.81 7.15
C LEU A 249 10.63 -17.89 6.05
N ALA A 250 11.20 -16.78 5.66
CA ALA A 250 12.23 -16.71 4.62
C ALA A 250 13.48 -17.51 5.02
N GLY A 251 13.93 -17.40 6.28
CA GLY A 251 15.05 -18.16 6.81
C GLY A 251 14.82 -19.68 6.70
N LEU A 252 13.67 -20.15 7.17
CA LEU A 252 13.31 -21.58 7.13
C LEU A 252 13.08 -22.12 5.72
N LEU A 253 12.55 -21.30 4.79
CA LEU A 253 12.39 -21.70 3.39
C LEU A 253 13.74 -21.86 2.68
N LYS A 254 14.76 -21.06 3.00
CA LYS A 254 16.12 -21.18 2.46
C LYS A 254 16.81 -22.48 2.81
N GLU A 255 16.44 -23.13 3.93
CA GLU A 255 16.97 -24.42 4.31
C GLU A 255 16.49 -25.56 3.40
N ILE A 256 15.51 -25.30 2.51
CA ILE A 256 14.97 -26.29 1.58
C ILE A 256 15.67 -26.13 0.23
N GLU A 257 16.48 -27.10 -0.19
CA GLU A 257 17.33 -27.05 -1.41
C GLU A 257 16.53 -26.68 -2.68
N SER A 258 15.28 -27.12 -2.78
CA SER A 258 14.41 -26.86 -3.93
C SER A 258 13.64 -25.54 -3.83
N VAL A 259 14.03 -24.63 -2.93
CA VAL A 259 13.36 -23.33 -2.76
C VAL A 259 14.37 -22.20 -2.96
N ASP A 260 14.07 -21.31 -3.89
CA ASP A 260 14.81 -20.05 -4.06
C ASP A 260 14.00 -18.91 -3.44
N VAL A 261 14.54 -18.29 -2.40
CA VAL A 261 13.96 -17.12 -1.73
C VAL A 261 14.58 -15.83 -2.28
N PHE A 262 13.76 -14.84 -2.60
CA PHE A 262 14.21 -13.53 -3.10
C PHE A 262 14.49 -12.58 -1.93
N ASP A 263 15.73 -12.53 -1.46
CA ASP A 263 16.13 -11.73 -0.29
C ASP A 263 15.97 -10.23 -0.47
N GLN A 264 16.16 -9.75 -1.69
CA GLN A 264 16.02 -8.34 -2.03
C GLN A 264 14.57 -7.82 -1.95
N LEU A 265 13.58 -8.70 -1.71
CA LEU A 265 12.16 -8.36 -1.62
C LEU A 265 11.59 -8.66 -0.22
N ARG A 266 12.36 -8.37 0.86
CA ARG A 266 12.01 -8.77 2.24
C ARG A 266 12.06 -7.65 3.28
N ASP A 267 11.88 -6.42 2.88
CA ASP A 267 12.00 -5.30 3.84
C ASP A 267 10.83 -5.24 4.81
N ILE A 268 9.67 -5.79 4.41
CA ILE A 268 8.45 -5.79 5.22
C ILE A 268 7.91 -7.22 5.45
N ASN A 269 6.62 -7.33 5.68
CA ASN A 269 5.90 -8.58 5.98
C ASN A 269 5.60 -9.45 4.74
N MET A 270 6.46 -9.43 3.71
CA MET A 270 6.29 -10.22 2.48
C MET A 270 7.49 -11.13 2.23
N VAL A 271 7.21 -12.34 1.74
CA VAL A 271 8.23 -13.28 1.31
C VAL A 271 7.92 -13.76 -0.10
N TYR A 272 8.91 -13.65 -0.98
CA TYR A 272 8.84 -14.11 -2.36
C TYR A 272 9.77 -15.31 -2.54
N PHE A 273 9.26 -16.36 -3.17
CA PHE A 273 10.05 -17.56 -3.42
C PHE A 273 9.60 -18.30 -4.67
N LYS A 274 10.50 -19.11 -5.24
CA LYS A 274 10.22 -20.08 -6.31
C LYS A 274 10.49 -21.49 -5.81
N LEU A 275 9.80 -22.46 -6.40
CA LEU A 275 10.05 -23.88 -6.21
C LEU A 275 10.72 -24.49 -7.46
N LYS A 276 11.80 -25.23 -7.26
CA LYS A 276 12.50 -26.02 -8.29
C LYS A 276 11.89 -27.42 -8.36
N VAL A 277 10.62 -27.49 -8.70
CA VAL A 277 9.85 -28.74 -8.87
C VAL A 277 9.11 -28.71 -10.21
N LYS A 278 8.65 -29.89 -10.69
CA LYS A 278 8.01 -30.00 -12.00
C LYS A 278 6.73 -29.17 -12.14
N SER A 279 5.92 -29.08 -11.08
CA SER A 279 4.62 -28.39 -11.09
C SER A 279 4.42 -27.56 -9.81
N PRO A 280 5.11 -26.40 -9.69
CA PRO A 280 5.09 -25.60 -8.46
C PRO A 280 3.70 -25.08 -8.11
N GLU A 281 2.83 -24.81 -9.09
CA GLU A 281 1.45 -24.33 -8.92
C GLU A 281 0.58 -25.28 -8.09
N LEU A 282 0.88 -26.58 -8.10
CA LEU A 282 0.15 -27.60 -7.32
C LEU A 282 0.32 -27.42 -5.80
N LEU A 283 1.32 -26.62 -5.36
CA LEU A 283 1.45 -26.28 -3.94
C LEU A 283 0.18 -25.61 -3.39
N VAL A 284 -0.55 -24.86 -4.22
CA VAL A 284 -1.79 -24.16 -3.79
C VAL A 284 -2.84 -25.15 -3.30
N ASP A 285 -3.14 -26.15 -4.12
CA ASP A 285 -4.13 -27.18 -3.78
C ASP A 285 -3.61 -28.09 -2.66
N TYR A 286 -2.33 -28.44 -2.69
CA TYR A 286 -1.72 -29.25 -1.63
C TYR A 286 -1.79 -28.53 -0.28
N ALA A 287 -1.47 -27.26 -0.20
CA ALA A 287 -1.57 -26.45 1.01
C ALA A 287 -3.03 -26.37 1.49
N LEU A 288 -3.98 -26.21 0.57
CA LEU A 288 -5.40 -26.13 0.90
C LEU A 288 -5.89 -27.44 1.57
N THR A 289 -5.40 -28.63 1.16
CA THR A 289 -5.71 -29.92 1.83
C THR A 289 -5.21 -29.96 3.29
N LYS A 290 -4.29 -29.08 3.65
CA LYS A 290 -3.72 -28.92 5.00
C LYS A 290 -4.27 -27.70 5.73
N ASN A 291 -5.43 -27.17 5.28
CA ASN A 291 -6.07 -25.97 5.81
C ASN A 291 -5.20 -24.69 5.72
N CYS A 292 -4.26 -24.65 4.79
CA CYS A 292 -3.43 -23.48 4.52
C CYS A 292 -3.77 -22.91 3.14
N LYS A 293 -4.27 -21.66 3.11
CA LYS A 293 -4.64 -20.98 1.88
C LYS A 293 -3.54 -20.01 1.45
N ILE A 294 -3.01 -20.21 0.25
CA ILE A 294 -2.06 -19.31 -0.40
C ILE A 294 -2.58 -18.93 -1.80
N ASN A 295 -2.08 -17.83 -2.34
CA ASN A 295 -2.40 -17.46 -3.71
C ASN A 295 -1.55 -18.24 -4.72
N PRO A 296 -2.03 -18.44 -5.96
CA PRO A 296 -1.23 -19.04 -7.02
C PRO A 296 -0.02 -18.17 -7.34
N PRO A 297 1.08 -18.79 -7.84
CA PRO A 297 2.26 -18.06 -8.23
C PRO A 297 2.01 -17.19 -9.47
N SER A 298 2.61 -16.02 -9.52
CA SER A 298 2.69 -15.20 -10.72
C SER A 298 4.04 -15.40 -11.38
N GLN A 299 4.07 -15.80 -12.65
CA GLN A 299 5.31 -16.13 -13.38
C GLN A 299 6.24 -17.10 -12.61
N GLY A 300 5.63 -18.07 -11.92
CA GLY A 300 6.35 -19.06 -11.11
C GLY A 300 6.84 -18.56 -9.75
N VAL A 301 6.56 -17.31 -9.37
CA VAL A 301 6.92 -16.73 -8.07
C VAL A 301 5.73 -16.75 -7.13
N PHE A 302 5.88 -17.37 -5.98
CA PHE A 302 4.93 -17.26 -4.88
C PHE A 302 5.20 -15.99 -4.09
N ARG A 303 4.11 -15.30 -3.70
CA ARG A 303 4.13 -14.22 -2.73
C ARG A 303 3.27 -14.61 -1.53
N VAL A 304 3.87 -14.71 -0.37
CA VAL A 304 3.16 -14.91 0.89
C VAL A 304 3.36 -13.70 1.79
N VAL A 305 2.34 -13.42 2.61
CA VAL A 305 2.29 -12.22 3.44
C VAL A 305 1.94 -12.64 4.86
N THR A 306 2.77 -12.29 5.82
CA THR A 306 2.46 -12.47 7.25
C THR A 306 1.60 -11.30 7.74
N HIS A 307 0.73 -11.57 8.69
CA HIS A 307 -0.19 -10.59 9.24
C HIS A 307 -0.70 -11.05 10.61
N HIS A 308 -1.44 -10.20 11.30
CA HIS A 308 -1.96 -10.45 12.67
C HIS A 308 -2.56 -11.85 12.92
N ASP A 309 -3.21 -12.45 11.94
CA ASP A 309 -3.83 -13.79 12.09
C ASP A 309 -2.84 -14.94 11.82
N ILE A 310 -1.55 -14.67 11.62
CA ILE A 310 -0.50 -15.67 11.38
C ILE A 310 0.48 -15.67 12.53
N SER A 311 0.46 -16.76 13.30
CA SER A 311 1.40 -16.97 14.40
C SER A 311 2.75 -17.51 13.93
N SER A 312 3.73 -17.53 14.83
CA SER A 312 5.04 -18.15 14.58
C SER A 312 4.92 -19.66 14.33
N GLU A 313 3.95 -20.33 14.97
CA GLU A 313 3.65 -21.75 14.79
C GLU A 313 3.00 -22.04 13.42
N ASP A 314 2.18 -21.09 12.91
CA ASP A 314 1.62 -21.19 11.56
C ASP A 314 2.73 -21.09 10.50
N VAL A 315 3.75 -20.26 10.72
CA VAL A 315 4.95 -20.20 9.88
C VAL A 315 5.65 -21.56 9.83
N ASP A 316 5.90 -22.19 11.02
CA ASP A 316 6.50 -23.52 11.08
C ASP A 316 5.66 -24.59 10.38
N SER A 317 4.34 -24.49 10.50
CA SER A 317 3.39 -25.38 9.85
C SER A 317 3.43 -25.24 8.32
N PHE A 318 3.46 -24.01 7.82
CA PHE A 318 3.58 -23.77 6.38
C PHE A 318 4.90 -24.29 5.81
N VAL A 319 6.01 -24.09 6.50
CA VAL A 319 7.32 -24.63 6.07
C VAL A 319 7.29 -26.16 6.00
N LYS A 320 6.63 -26.86 6.95
CA LYS A 320 6.45 -28.32 6.90
C LYS A 320 5.63 -28.73 5.68
N ILE A 321 4.59 -27.97 5.33
CA ILE A 321 3.77 -28.22 4.12
C ILE A 321 4.66 -28.11 2.87
N VAL A 322 5.48 -27.07 2.76
CA VAL A 322 6.40 -26.88 1.62
C VAL A 322 7.43 -28.01 1.56
N LYS A 323 8.06 -28.39 2.68
CA LYS A 323 9.01 -29.51 2.76
C LYS A 323 8.39 -30.84 2.29
N SER A 324 7.16 -31.13 2.72
CA SER A 324 6.47 -32.34 2.30
C SER A 324 6.12 -32.31 0.81
N PHE A 325 5.60 -31.19 0.32
CA PHE A 325 5.26 -31.01 -1.09
C PHE A 325 6.44 -31.22 -2.01
N VAL A 326 7.57 -30.60 -1.72
CA VAL A 326 8.81 -30.72 -2.51
C VAL A 326 9.31 -32.17 -2.53
N LYS A 327 9.24 -32.89 -1.40
CA LYS A 327 9.64 -34.31 -1.32
C LYS A 327 8.76 -35.24 -2.18
N GLU A 328 7.46 -34.93 -2.26
CA GLU A 328 6.48 -35.69 -3.06
C GLU A 328 6.51 -35.30 -4.55
N ASN A 329 7.05 -34.11 -4.89
CA ASN A 329 7.11 -33.57 -6.24
C ASN A 329 8.54 -33.14 -6.61
N PRO A 330 9.51 -34.05 -6.73
CA PRO A 330 10.89 -33.68 -7.05
C PRO A 330 10.98 -33.01 -8.43
N SER A 331 12.11 -32.30 -8.65
CA SER A 331 12.46 -31.78 -9.98
C SER A 331 12.51 -32.91 -10.99
N ALA A 332 12.08 -32.65 -12.22
CA ALA A 332 12.45 -33.56 -13.32
C ALA A 332 13.98 -33.38 -13.55
N ASP A 333 14.71 -34.48 -13.47
CA ASP A 333 16.13 -34.52 -13.87
C ASP A 333 16.33 -34.05 -15.31
#